data_8e61977b9b3f27e40815928fdc00dc64
#
_entry.id   8e61977b9b3f27e40815928fdc00dc64
#
_cell.length_a   1.000
_cell.length_b   1.000
_cell.length_c   1.000
_cell.angle_alpha   90.00
_cell.angle_beta   90.00
_cell.angle_gamma   90.00
#
_symmetry.space_group_name_H-M   'P 1'
#
loop_
_entity.id
_entity.type
_entity.pdbx_description
1 polymer ?
#
loop_
_entity_poly.entity_id
_entity_poly.type
_entity_poly.pdbx_seq_one_letter_code
_entity_poly.pdbx_strand_id
1 'polypeptide(L)'
;MFVVTVNFSVKRNQIEQFKPLMLENARLSLELEPGCKQFDVCFDSNEPWECFLYEVYDDRLAFEMHLQMPHFKLFDAKVAEMLDNKIVKILTLVQGTVLSS
;
A
#
# COMPACT_ATOMS: atom_id res chain seq x y z
N MET A 1 7.45 -10.24 11.52
CA MET A 1 6.54 -9.16 11.13
C MET A 1 5.67 -9.57 9.97
N PHE A 2 4.59 -8.88 9.80
CA PHE A 2 3.56 -9.20 8.82
C PHE A 2 3.75 -8.32 7.59
N VAL A 3 4.01 -8.92 6.44
CA VAL A 3 4.32 -8.19 5.21
C VAL A 3 3.16 -8.33 4.24
N VAL A 4 2.78 -7.21 3.64
CA VAL A 4 1.75 -7.17 2.60
C VAL A 4 2.35 -6.51 1.38
N THR A 5 2.24 -7.16 0.22
CA THR A 5 2.60 -6.53 -1.04
C THR A 5 1.35 -6.37 -1.87
N VAL A 6 1.28 -5.26 -2.59
CA VAL A 6 0.15 -4.98 -3.48
C VAL A 6 0.71 -4.57 -4.83
N ASN A 7 0.18 -5.13 -5.88
CA ASN A 7 0.50 -4.68 -7.23
C ASN A 7 -0.77 -4.14 -7.87
N PHE A 8 -0.75 -2.86 -8.20
CA PHE A 8 -1.84 -2.21 -8.92
C PHE A 8 -1.45 -2.05 -10.38
N SER A 9 -2.34 -2.45 -11.29
CA SER A 9 -2.25 -2.05 -12.68
C SER A 9 -3.27 -0.94 -12.90
N VAL A 10 -2.78 0.29 -13.04
CA VAL A 10 -3.63 1.47 -13.12
C VAL A 10 -3.94 1.77 -14.59
N LYS A 11 -5.15 2.20 -14.88
CA LYS A 11 -5.49 2.66 -16.22
C LYS A 11 -4.60 3.83 -16.59
N ARG A 12 -4.03 3.80 -17.80
CA ARG A 12 -3.02 4.80 -18.21
C ARG A 12 -3.54 6.23 -18.14
N ASN A 13 -4.79 6.45 -18.46
CA ASN A 13 -5.40 7.77 -18.40
C ASN A 13 -5.79 8.21 -16.99
N GLN A 14 -5.57 7.35 -15.97
CA GLN A 14 -5.92 7.64 -14.58
C GLN A 14 -4.69 7.75 -13.68
N ILE A 15 -3.49 7.55 -14.22
CA ILE A 15 -2.29 7.50 -13.38
C ILE A 15 -2.04 8.82 -12.63
N GLU A 16 -2.32 9.95 -13.27
CA GLU A 16 -2.10 11.25 -12.65
C GLU A 16 -3.08 11.51 -11.49
N GLN A 17 -4.28 10.96 -11.56
CA GLN A 17 -5.24 11.04 -10.48
C GLN A 17 -4.94 10.03 -9.37
N PHE A 18 -4.39 8.87 -9.75
CA PHE A 18 -4.07 7.80 -8.81
C PHE A 18 -2.92 8.18 -7.86
N LYS A 19 -1.86 8.78 -8.40
CA LYS A 19 -0.65 9.05 -7.64
C LYS A 19 -0.89 9.82 -6.34
N PRO A 20 -1.54 11.00 -6.36
CA PRO A 20 -1.73 11.74 -5.11
C PRO A 20 -2.58 11.00 -4.09
N LEU A 21 -3.57 10.23 -4.54
CA LEU A 21 -4.40 9.44 -3.64
C LEU A 21 -3.58 8.32 -2.98
N MET A 22 -2.73 7.68 -3.76
CA MET A 22 -1.85 6.61 -3.26
C MET A 22 -0.86 7.14 -2.23
N LEU A 23 -0.20 8.24 -2.55
CA LEU A 23 0.81 8.84 -1.66
C LEU A 23 0.17 9.34 -0.37
N GLU A 24 -1.02 9.90 -0.42
CA GLU A 24 -1.73 10.34 0.77
C GLU A 24 -2.09 9.16 1.67
N ASN A 25 -2.60 8.07 1.10
CA ASN A 25 -2.92 6.88 1.88
C ASN A 25 -1.67 6.32 2.56
N ALA A 26 -0.55 6.25 1.86
CA ALA A 26 0.72 5.78 2.42
C ALA A 26 1.17 6.67 3.58
N ARG A 27 1.10 7.99 3.40
CA ARG A 27 1.50 8.95 4.41
C ARG A 27 0.65 8.81 5.68
N LEU A 28 -0.67 8.74 5.51
CA LEU A 28 -1.59 8.62 6.66
C LEU A 28 -1.44 7.28 7.37
N SER A 29 -1.16 6.20 6.63
CA SER A 29 -0.92 4.90 7.24
C SER A 29 0.29 4.94 8.16
N LEU A 30 1.39 5.57 7.72
CA LEU A 30 2.60 5.70 8.53
C LEU A 30 2.41 6.64 9.72
N GLU A 31 1.67 7.73 9.54
CA GLU A 31 1.50 8.72 10.59
C GLU A 31 0.48 8.32 11.65
N LEU A 32 -0.61 7.67 11.26
CA LEU A 32 -1.75 7.44 12.14
C LEU A 32 -1.86 6.02 12.67
N GLU A 33 -1.16 5.05 12.07
CA GLU A 33 -1.27 3.65 12.46
C GLU A 33 -0.01 3.20 13.18
N PRO A 34 -0.05 3.05 14.51
CA PRO A 34 1.16 2.67 15.26
C PRO A 34 1.71 1.31 14.84
N GLY A 35 0.86 0.42 14.35
CA GLY A 35 1.29 -0.91 13.89
C GLY A 35 1.82 -0.96 12.46
N CYS A 36 1.75 0.13 11.71
CA CYS A 36 2.31 0.21 10.35
C CYS A 36 3.75 0.70 10.44
N LYS A 37 4.70 -0.19 10.15
CA LYS A 37 6.13 0.10 10.32
C LYS A 37 6.81 0.53 9.05
N GLN A 38 6.26 0.17 7.90
CA GLN A 38 6.85 0.53 6.62
C GLN A 38 5.73 0.54 5.58
N PHE A 39 5.81 1.49 4.67
CA PHE A 39 4.83 1.58 3.59
C PHE A 39 5.51 2.24 2.41
N ASP A 40 6.07 1.42 1.52
CA ASP A 40 6.82 1.89 0.37
C ASP A 40 5.94 1.86 -0.87
N VAL A 41 5.97 2.94 -1.63
CA VAL A 41 5.24 3.06 -2.89
C VAL A 41 6.24 3.15 -4.02
N CYS A 42 6.18 2.20 -4.95
CA CYS A 42 7.09 2.11 -6.08
C CYS A 42 6.31 2.12 -7.38
N PHE A 43 6.82 2.85 -8.36
CA PHE A 43 6.27 2.82 -9.71
C PHE A 43 7.32 2.24 -10.64
N ASP A 44 6.90 1.37 -11.56
CA ASP A 44 7.81 0.75 -12.51
C ASP A 44 8.36 1.82 -13.46
N SER A 45 9.68 1.84 -13.65
CA SER A 45 10.34 2.86 -14.49
C SER A 45 9.95 2.76 -15.96
N ASN A 46 9.65 1.54 -16.43
CA ASN A 46 9.32 1.30 -17.83
C ASN A 46 7.82 1.32 -18.08
N GLU A 47 7.04 0.95 -17.05
CA GLU A 47 5.59 0.91 -17.13
C GLU A 47 5.00 1.66 -15.93
N PRO A 48 5.00 3.00 -15.96
CA PRO A 48 4.66 3.82 -14.79
C PRO A 48 3.20 3.71 -14.33
N TRP A 49 2.38 2.98 -15.05
CA TRP A 49 1.03 2.64 -14.60
C TRP A 49 1.02 1.41 -13.70
N GLU A 50 2.15 0.73 -13.51
CA GLU A 50 2.30 -0.37 -12.57
C GLU A 50 2.84 0.18 -11.26
N CYS A 51 2.10 -0.01 -10.18
CA CYS A 51 2.45 0.48 -8.85
C CYS A 51 2.58 -0.70 -7.90
N PHE A 52 3.70 -0.78 -7.20
CA PHE A 52 4.00 -1.84 -6.25
C PHE A 52 4.11 -1.26 -4.85
N LEU A 53 3.43 -1.87 -3.89
CA LEU A 53 3.52 -1.49 -2.48
C LEU A 53 4.23 -2.58 -1.70
N TYR A 54 5.14 -2.16 -0.81
CA TYR A 54 5.74 -3.04 0.18
C TYR A 54 5.37 -2.48 1.55
N GLU A 55 4.54 -3.20 2.28
CA GLU A 55 3.98 -2.74 3.56
C GLU A 55 4.36 -3.72 4.65
N VAL A 56 4.77 -3.20 5.81
CA VAL A 56 5.12 -4.01 6.96
C VAL A 56 4.31 -3.56 8.17
N TYR A 57 3.65 -4.52 8.80
CA TYR A 57 2.86 -4.31 10.01
C TYR A 57 3.43 -5.16 11.14
N ASP A 58 3.16 -4.77 12.39
CA ASP A 58 3.61 -5.53 13.56
C ASP A 58 3.11 -6.97 13.51
N ASP A 59 1.84 -7.14 13.14
CA ASP A 59 1.20 -8.46 13.11
C ASP A 59 -0.06 -8.38 12.23
N ARG A 60 -0.77 -9.50 12.15
CA ARG A 60 -2.00 -9.58 11.37
C ARG A 60 -3.06 -8.60 11.89
N LEU A 61 -3.16 -8.44 13.20
CA LEU A 61 -4.16 -7.54 13.77
C LEU A 61 -3.93 -6.09 13.33
N ALA A 62 -2.67 -5.65 13.30
CA ALA A 62 -2.33 -4.30 12.83
C ALA A 62 -2.76 -4.11 11.38
N PHE A 63 -2.59 -5.11 10.53
CA PHE A 63 -3.04 -5.04 9.15
C PHE A 63 -4.58 -5.02 9.07
N GLU A 64 -5.26 -5.82 9.88
CA GLU A 64 -6.72 -5.81 9.91
C GLU A 64 -7.25 -4.46 10.35
N MET A 65 -6.58 -3.82 11.31
CA MET A 65 -6.93 -2.47 11.75
C MET A 65 -6.72 -1.45 10.60
N HIS A 66 -5.65 -1.61 9.82
CA HIS A 66 -5.41 -0.77 8.64
C HIS A 66 -6.60 -0.81 7.69
N LEU A 67 -7.16 -1.98 7.44
CA LEU A 67 -8.29 -2.14 6.52
C LEU A 67 -9.57 -1.44 7.02
N GLN A 68 -9.63 -1.11 8.31
CA GLN A 68 -10.76 -0.41 8.91
C GLN A 68 -10.55 1.10 9.02
N MET A 69 -9.36 1.60 8.71
CA MET A 69 -9.06 3.02 8.83
C MET A 69 -9.81 3.84 7.78
N PRO A 70 -10.31 5.02 8.17
CA PRO A 70 -11.02 5.90 7.23
C PRO A 70 -10.20 6.24 5.99
N HIS A 71 -8.90 6.51 6.17
CA HIS A 71 -8.05 6.85 5.02
C HIS A 71 -7.90 5.68 4.04
N PHE A 72 -7.83 4.44 4.54
CA PHE A 72 -7.78 3.28 3.64
C PHE A 72 -9.10 3.12 2.89
N LYS A 73 -10.22 3.19 3.60
CA LYS A 73 -11.54 3.00 2.98
C LYS A 73 -11.83 4.05 1.92
N LEU A 74 -11.45 5.30 2.20
CA LEU A 74 -11.61 6.38 1.25
C LEU A 74 -10.75 6.17 0.01
N PHE A 75 -9.48 5.82 0.21
CA PHE A 75 -8.57 5.51 -0.88
C PHE A 75 -9.10 4.38 -1.74
N ASP A 76 -9.44 3.25 -1.10
CA ASP A 76 -9.90 2.06 -1.79
C ASP A 76 -11.12 2.34 -2.66
N ALA A 77 -12.07 3.11 -2.13
CA ALA A 77 -13.28 3.48 -2.87
C ALA A 77 -12.97 4.40 -4.04
N LYS A 78 -12.08 5.38 -3.85
CA LYS A 78 -11.76 6.36 -4.89
C LYS A 78 -10.99 5.76 -6.05
N VAL A 79 -10.08 4.81 -5.77
CA VAL A 79 -9.24 4.25 -6.83
C VAL A 79 -9.85 3.04 -7.53
N ALA A 80 -10.94 2.49 -7.00
CA ALA A 80 -11.51 1.25 -7.53
C ALA A 80 -11.73 1.29 -9.05
N GLU A 81 -12.23 2.40 -9.57
CA GLU A 81 -12.50 2.54 -11.00
C GLU A 81 -11.27 2.91 -11.83
N MET A 82 -10.17 3.22 -11.17
CA MET A 82 -8.91 3.59 -11.85
C MET A 82 -8.06 2.37 -12.17
N LEU A 83 -8.44 1.19 -11.69
CA LEU A 83 -7.60 -0.01 -11.77
C LEU A 83 -8.08 -0.96 -12.84
N ASP A 84 -7.11 -1.52 -13.58
CA ASP A 84 -7.34 -2.70 -14.43
C ASP A 84 -7.16 -3.98 -13.63
N ASN A 85 -6.27 -3.96 -12.63
CA ASN A 85 -6.00 -5.14 -11.82
C ASN A 85 -5.39 -4.75 -10.48
N LYS A 86 -5.56 -5.63 -9.49
CA LYS A 86 -4.98 -5.48 -8.16
C LYS A 86 -4.66 -6.87 -7.61
N ILE A 87 -3.41 -7.08 -7.22
CA ILE A 87 -2.97 -8.34 -6.64
C ILE A 87 -2.39 -8.06 -5.26
N VAL A 88 -2.92 -8.74 -4.24
CA VAL A 88 -2.46 -8.61 -2.86
C VAL A 88 -1.83 -9.92 -2.44
N LYS A 89 -0.64 -9.85 -1.85
CA LYS A 89 0.04 -11.01 -1.28
C LYS A 89 0.37 -10.74 0.18
N ILE A 90 0.25 -11.77 0.99
CA ILE A 90 0.59 -11.72 2.42
C ILE A 90 1.80 -12.63 2.62
N LEU A 91 2.84 -12.07 3.24
CA LEU A 91 4.11 -12.74 3.43
C LEU A 91 4.54 -12.59 4.89
N THR A 92 5.40 -13.50 5.33
CA THR A 92 6.00 -13.41 6.66
C THR A 92 7.45 -12.95 6.49
N LEU A 93 7.84 -11.90 7.19
CA LEU A 93 9.22 -11.46 7.21
C LEU A 93 10.05 -12.41 8.04
N VAL A 94 10.95 -13.14 7.39
CA VAL A 94 11.81 -14.11 8.06
C VAL A 94 13.12 -13.47 8.51
N GLN A 95 13.67 -12.58 7.68
CA GLN A 95 14.90 -11.86 7.99
C GLN A 95 14.89 -10.51 7.29
N GLY A 96 15.16 -9.45 8.03
CA GLY A 96 15.19 -8.10 7.48
C GLY A 96 16.29 -7.29 8.10
N THR A 97 16.64 -6.19 7.44
CA THR A 97 17.77 -5.35 7.86
C THR A 97 17.35 -4.01 8.42
N VAL A 98 16.11 -3.60 8.24
CA VAL A 98 15.70 -2.23 8.53
C VAL A 98 14.61 -2.10 9.59
N LEU A 99 14.23 -3.21 10.21
CA LEU A 99 13.07 -3.22 11.11
C LEU A 99 13.45 -3.35 12.57
N SER A 100 14.66 -3.04 12.89
CA SER A 100 15.24 -3.29 14.21
C SER A 100 14.95 -2.20 15.22
N SER A 101 14.29 -1.18 14.93
CA SER A 101 14.10 -0.09 15.90
C SER A 101 12.87 -0.22 16.76
#